data_ceee760eebeb108312cf8675da637d1e
#
_entry.id   ceee760eebeb108312cf8675da637d1e
#
_cell.length_a   1.000
_cell.length_b   1.000
_cell.length_c   1.000
_cell.angle_alpha   90.00
_cell.angle_beta   90.00
_cell.angle_gamma   90.00
#
_symmetry.space_group_name_H-M   'P 1'
#
loop_
_entity.id
_entity.type
_entity.pdbx_description
1 polymer ?
#
loop_
_entity_poly.entity_id
_entity_poly.type
_entity_poly.pdbx_seq_one_letter_code
_entity_poly.pdbx_strand_id
1 'polypeptide(L)'
;IITGTLGKTLGGASGGFTASSAEIVDWLRNRSRPYLFSNSVPPSLVAAGMKAFELAAGASDLRATLKANTARLRGGLEAAGFTIKPGPTPILPVMLGDAALATRMADELLARGIYVIGFSYPVVPHGQARIR
;
A
#
# COMPACT_ATOMS: atom_id res chain seq x y z
N ILE A 1 -4.66 18.58 -4.29
CA ILE A 1 -3.46 18.23 -3.50
C ILE A 1 -3.29 16.73 -3.56
N ILE A 2 -2.12 16.27 -3.96
CA ILE A 2 -1.75 14.85 -4.00
C ILE A 2 -0.62 14.64 -3.00
N THR A 3 -0.76 13.67 -2.11
CA THR A 3 0.30 13.26 -1.19
C THR A 3 0.67 11.80 -1.45
N GLY A 4 1.93 11.48 -1.30
CA GLY A 4 2.43 10.12 -1.52
C GLY A 4 3.59 9.78 -0.60
N THR A 5 3.84 8.48 -0.44
CA THR A 5 4.99 7.97 0.30
C THR A 5 5.98 7.29 -0.65
N LEU A 6 7.25 7.49 -0.41
CA LEU A 6 8.34 6.83 -1.12
C LEU A 6 8.81 5.54 -0.42
N GLY A 7 8.25 5.22 0.74
CA GLY A 7 8.59 4.03 1.52
C GLY A 7 7.74 2.78 1.21
N LYS A 8 7.05 2.74 0.08
CA LYS A 8 6.18 1.61 -0.34
C LYS A 8 6.42 1.25 -1.81
N THR A 9 5.36 1.19 -2.61
CA THR A 9 5.41 0.77 -4.04
C THR A 9 6.40 1.58 -4.89
N LEU A 10 6.57 2.87 -4.61
CA LEU A 10 7.53 3.73 -5.34
C LEU A 10 8.99 3.50 -4.94
N GLY A 11 9.28 2.60 -4.01
CA GLY A 11 10.62 2.05 -3.79
C GLY A 11 11.72 3.02 -3.36
N GLY A 12 11.39 4.22 -2.91
CA GLY A 12 12.35 5.22 -2.47
C GLY A 12 12.93 5.00 -1.06
N ALA A 13 12.61 3.90 -0.41
CA ALA A 13 12.97 3.51 0.94
C ALA A 13 12.35 4.36 2.05
N SER A 14 12.32 5.69 1.95
CA SER A 14 11.82 6.59 2.99
C SER A 14 11.39 7.93 2.40
N GLY A 15 10.65 8.70 3.19
CA GLY A 15 10.18 10.02 2.80
C GLY A 15 8.83 10.01 2.09
N GLY A 16 8.42 11.17 1.65
CA GLY A 16 7.17 11.40 0.96
C GLY A 16 7.17 12.73 0.22
N PHE A 17 6.09 13.01 -0.46
CA PHE A 17 5.94 14.23 -1.24
C PHE A 17 4.50 14.77 -1.17
N THR A 18 4.38 16.05 -1.40
CA THR A 18 3.11 16.71 -1.70
C THR A 18 3.24 17.44 -3.03
N ALA A 19 2.31 17.20 -3.93
CA ALA A 19 2.20 17.89 -5.20
C ALA A 19 0.88 18.68 -5.26
N SER A 20 0.97 19.97 -5.64
CA SER A 20 -0.17 20.87 -5.74
C SER A 20 0.16 22.07 -6.61
N SER A 21 -0.72 23.10 -6.64
CA SER A 21 -0.39 24.40 -7.24
C SER A 21 0.77 25.08 -6.50
N ALA A 22 1.44 25.99 -7.18
CA ALA A 22 2.61 26.70 -6.63
C ALA A 22 2.29 27.40 -5.31
N GLU A 23 1.13 28.07 -5.23
CA GLU A 23 0.70 28.82 -4.04
C GLU A 23 0.55 27.90 -2.83
N ILE A 24 -0.01 26.70 -3.03
CA ILE A 24 -0.18 25.72 -1.94
C ILE A 24 1.18 25.15 -1.52
N VAL A 25 2.05 24.86 -2.47
CA VAL A 25 3.41 24.36 -2.18
C VAL A 25 4.22 25.40 -1.41
N ASP A 26 4.18 26.67 -1.81
CA ASP A 26 4.86 27.75 -1.11
C ASP A 26 4.29 28.01 0.27
N TRP A 27 2.97 27.90 0.42
CA TRP A 27 2.33 27.95 1.74
C TRP A 27 2.81 26.82 2.65
N LEU A 28 2.86 25.59 2.14
CA LEU A 28 3.35 24.44 2.90
C LEU A 28 4.82 24.58 3.31
N ARG A 29 5.68 25.10 2.44
CA ARG A 29 7.08 25.38 2.75
C ARG A 29 7.25 26.36 3.90
N ASN A 30 6.31 27.29 4.06
CA ASN A 30 6.36 28.31 5.10
C ASN A 30 5.62 27.91 6.39
N ARG A 31 4.68 26.96 6.33
CA ARG A 31 3.77 26.66 7.44
C ARG A 31 3.69 25.20 7.87
N SER A 32 4.13 24.27 7.05
CA SER A 32 4.09 22.85 7.40
C SER A 32 5.13 22.53 8.47
N ARG A 33 4.70 22.25 9.68
CA ARG A 33 5.59 21.92 10.79
C ARG A 33 6.51 20.72 10.49
N PRO A 34 6.04 19.60 9.90
CA PRO A 34 6.93 18.51 9.51
C PRO A 34 8.03 18.93 8.53
N TYR A 35 7.73 19.84 7.60
CA TYR A 35 8.72 20.35 6.66
C TYR A 35 9.73 21.28 7.34
N LEU A 36 9.29 22.16 8.21
CA LEU A 36 10.13 23.16 8.86
C LEU A 36 10.98 22.61 10.00
N PHE A 37 10.50 21.59 10.71
CA PHE A 37 11.06 21.12 11.97
C PHE A 37 11.48 19.65 11.97
N SER A 38 11.63 19.04 10.80
CA SER A 38 12.22 17.72 10.66
C SER A 38 13.41 17.75 9.68
N ASN A 39 14.22 16.70 9.74
CA ASN A 39 15.35 16.57 8.82
C ASN A 39 14.86 16.41 7.38
N SER A 40 15.63 16.95 6.44
CA SER A 40 15.39 16.76 5.02
C SER A 40 15.61 15.32 4.60
N VAL A 41 14.87 14.88 3.56
CA VAL A 41 15.10 13.57 2.95
C VAL A 41 16.52 13.54 2.36
N PRO A 42 17.32 12.51 2.63
CA PRO A 42 18.67 12.41 2.08
C PRO A 42 18.68 12.46 0.54
N PRO A 43 19.65 13.12 -0.09
CA PRO A 43 19.71 13.27 -1.54
C PRO A 43 19.69 11.94 -2.32
N SER A 44 20.29 10.89 -1.77
CA SER A 44 20.25 9.54 -2.35
C SER A 44 18.82 8.97 -2.43
N LEU A 45 17.99 9.21 -1.42
CA LEU A 45 16.58 8.78 -1.42
C LEU A 45 15.74 9.63 -2.37
N VAL A 46 16.06 10.91 -2.50
CA VAL A 46 15.41 11.79 -3.49
C VAL A 46 15.71 11.29 -4.90
N ALA A 47 16.97 11.00 -5.21
CA ALA A 47 17.39 10.46 -6.51
C ALA A 47 16.71 9.10 -6.80
N ALA A 48 16.66 8.20 -5.84
CA ALA A 48 15.94 6.93 -5.96
C ALA A 48 14.44 7.13 -6.21
N GLY A 49 13.81 8.07 -5.50
CA GLY A 49 12.41 8.45 -5.73
C GLY A 49 12.14 9.00 -7.13
N MET A 50 13.00 9.91 -7.62
CA MET A 50 12.91 10.43 -9.00
C MET A 50 13.00 9.31 -10.03
N LYS A 51 13.95 8.38 -9.86
CA LYS A 51 14.08 7.22 -10.75
C LYS A 51 12.87 6.28 -10.66
N ALA A 52 12.30 6.09 -9.48
CA ALA A 52 11.08 5.30 -9.31
C ALA A 52 9.90 5.91 -10.08
N PHE A 53 9.73 7.24 -10.07
CA PHE A 53 8.70 7.91 -10.87
C PHE A 53 8.92 7.74 -12.38
N GLU A 54 10.15 7.91 -12.85
CA GLU A 54 10.52 7.68 -14.25
C GLU A 54 10.15 6.27 -14.70
N LEU A 55 10.58 5.25 -13.93
CA LEU A 55 10.28 3.85 -14.19
C LEU A 55 8.78 3.57 -14.15
N ALA A 56 8.06 4.11 -13.17
CA ALA A 56 6.62 3.94 -13.04
C ALA A 56 5.86 4.56 -14.22
N ALA A 57 6.31 5.69 -14.77
CA ALA A 57 5.69 6.30 -15.94
C ALA A 57 5.75 5.38 -17.16
N GLY A 58 6.86 4.68 -17.38
CA GLY A 58 7.06 3.73 -18.48
C GLY A 58 6.52 2.30 -18.23
N ALA A 59 6.00 2.00 -17.05
CA ALA A 59 5.70 0.63 -16.60
C ALA A 59 4.27 0.15 -16.99
N SER A 60 3.79 0.41 -18.20
CA SER A 60 2.45 -0.04 -18.66
C SER A 60 2.29 -1.55 -18.57
N ASP A 61 3.29 -2.30 -19.04
CA ASP A 61 3.25 -3.76 -19.11
C ASP A 61 3.29 -4.41 -17.72
N LEU A 62 4.08 -3.83 -16.79
CA LEU A 62 4.08 -4.28 -15.39
C LEU A 62 2.72 -4.06 -14.73
N ARG A 63 2.06 -2.93 -15.00
CA ARG A 63 0.71 -2.66 -14.48
C ARG A 63 -0.33 -3.59 -15.11
N ALA A 64 -0.22 -3.90 -16.40
CA ALA A 64 -1.10 -4.85 -17.07
C ALA A 64 -0.94 -6.27 -16.47
N THR A 65 0.30 -6.71 -16.25
CA THR A 65 0.61 -7.98 -15.60
C THR A 65 0.07 -8.03 -14.17
N LEU A 66 0.26 -6.98 -13.39
CA LEU A 66 -0.26 -6.88 -12.02
C LEU A 66 -1.80 -6.97 -12.02
N LYS A 67 -2.47 -6.28 -12.93
CA LYS A 67 -3.93 -6.33 -13.08
C LYS A 67 -4.43 -7.74 -13.42
N ALA A 68 -3.77 -8.42 -14.37
CA ALA A 68 -4.10 -9.79 -14.75
C ALA A 68 -3.91 -10.77 -13.58
N ASN A 69 -2.79 -10.68 -12.87
CA ASN A 69 -2.51 -11.50 -11.69
C ASN A 69 -3.52 -11.26 -10.56
N THR A 70 -3.90 -9.99 -10.34
CA THR A 70 -4.91 -9.62 -9.36
C THR A 70 -6.27 -10.24 -9.68
N ALA A 71 -6.70 -10.14 -10.94
CA ALA A 71 -7.97 -10.74 -11.40
C ALA A 71 -7.96 -12.26 -11.25
N ARG A 72 -6.86 -12.92 -11.63
CA ARG A 72 -6.71 -14.37 -11.50
C ARG A 72 -6.78 -14.82 -10.03
N LEU A 73 -6.02 -14.16 -9.14
CA LEU A 73 -6.01 -14.51 -7.71
C LEU A 73 -7.38 -14.26 -7.07
N ARG A 74 -8.01 -13.12 -7.37
CA ARG A 74 -9.36 -12.80 -6.88
C ARG A 74 -10.36 -13.88 -7.30
N GLY A 75 -10.43 -14.18 -8.59
CA GLY A 75 -11.37 -15.19 -9.08
C GLY A 75 -11.12 -16.58 -8.50
N GLY A 76 -9.86 -16.98 -8.30
CA GLY A 76 -9.53 -18.23 -7.64
C GLY A 76 -9.96 -18.29 -6.17
N LEU A 77 -9.76 -17.20 -5.41
CA LEU A 77 -10.19 -17.12 -4.03
C LEU A 77 -11.73 -17.11 -3.90
N GLU A 78 -12.42 -16.35 -4.74
CA GLU A 78 -13.88 -16.29 -4.76
C GLU A 78 -14.50 -17.65 -5.16
N ALA A 79 -13.91 -18.32 -6.15
CA ALA A 79 -14.32 -19.69 -6.53
C ALA A 79 -14.08 -20.72 -5.43
N ALA A 80 -13.08 -20.52 -4.57
CA ALA A 80 -12.82 -21.31 -3.38
C ALA A 80 -13.73 -20.97 -2.18
N GLY A 81 -14.68 -20.04 -2.35
CA GLY A 81 -15.67 -19.67 -1.33
C GLY A 81 -15.25 -18.54 -0.39
N PHE A 82 -14.12 -17.88 -0.64
CA PHE A 82 -13.71 -16.73 0.17
C PHE A 82 -14.45 -15.45 -0.21
N THR A 83 -14.81 -14.66 0.79
CA THR A 83 -15.34 -13.31 0.58
C THR A 83 -14.20 -12.31 0.46
N ILE A 84 -14.04 -11.71 -0.72
CA ILE A 84 -13.00 -10.72 -0.98
C ILE A 84 -13.65 -9.33 -0.99
N LYS A 85 -13.11 -8.41 -0.18
CA LYS A 85 -13.60 -7.02 -0.20
C LYS A 85 -13.41 -6.41 -1.58
N PRO A 86 -14.43 -5.80 -2.18
CA PRO A 86 -14.31 -5.12 -3.48
C PRO A 86 -13.30 -3.98 -3.44
N GLY A 87 -12.65 -3.72 -4.57
CA GLY A 87 -11.73 -2.59 -4.72
C GLY A 87 -10.96 -2.66 -6.04
N PRO A 88 -10.46 -1.52 -6.54
CA PRO A 88 -9.74 -1.42 -7.81
C PRO A 88 -8.25 -1.74 -7.67
N THR A 89 -7.75 -1.96 -6.46
CA THR A 89 -6.32 -2.15 -6.17
C THR A 89 -5.92 -3.62 -6.21
N PRO A 90 -4.63 -3.94 -6.36
CA PRO A 90 -4.13 -5.32 -6.28
C PRO A 90 -4.13 -5.90 -4.86
N ILE A 91 -4.55 -5.14 -3.87
CA ILE A 91 -4.70 -5.61 -2.50
C ILE A 91 -6.03 -6.36 -2.38
N LEU A 92 -5.97 -7.63 -1.97
CA LEU A 92 -7.12 -8.52 -1.85
C LEU A 92 -7.41 -8.84 -0.38
N PRO A 93 -8.27 -8.05 0.30
CA PRO A 93 -8.65 -8.35 1.67
C PRO A 93 -9.62 -9.55 1.71
N VAL A 94 -9.17 -10.66 2.27
CA VAL A 94 -9.98 -11.87 2.52
C VAL A 94 -10.69 -11.68 3.85
N MET A 95 -12.00 -11.55 3.83
CA MET A 95 -12.82 -11.24 5.00
C MET A 95 -13.05 -12.49 5.84
N LEU A 96 -12.69 -12.43 7.12
CA LEU A 96 -12.81 -13.54 8.08
C LEU A 96 -13.74 -13.22 9.25
N GLY A 97 -13.91 -11.93 9.56
CA GLY A 97 -14.79 -11.47 10.64
C GLY A 97 -14.16 -11.58 12.04
N ASP A 98 -13.70 -12.77 12.42
CA ASP A 98 -13.12 -13.07 13.72
C ASP A 98 -11.62 -12.79 13.78
N ALA A 99 -11.18 -12.11 14.84
CA ALA A 99 -9.79 -11.69 15.01
C ALA A 99 -8.83 -12.87 15.27
N ALA A 100 -9.26 -13.83 16.10
CA ALA A 100 -8.45 -15.01 16.41
C ALA A 100 -8.29 -15.91 15.18
N LEU A 101 -9.33 -16.02 14.36
CA LEU A 101 -9.28 -16.75 13.09
C LEU A 101 -8.29 -16.07 12.12
N ALA A 102 -8.31 -14.73 12.02
CA ALA A 102 -7.41 -14.00 11.15
C ALA A 102 -5.92 -14.19 11.55
N THR A 103 -5.64 -14.19 12.85
CA THR A 103 -4.29 -14.45 13.38
C THR A 103 -3.85 -15.88 13.07
N ARG A 104 -4.64 -16.88 13.45
CA ARG A 104 -4.31 -18.29 13.18
C ARG A 104 -4.10 -18.58 11.70
N MET A 105 -4.97 -18.04 10.83
CA MET A 105 -4.84 -18.23 9.39
C MET A 105 -3.55 -17.60 8.83
N ALA A 106 -3.17 -16.43 9.34
CA ALA A 106 -1.90 -15.79 8.95
C ALA A 106 -0.70 -16.65 9.37
N ASP A 107 -0.70 -17.18 10.60
CA ASP A 107 0.38 -18.02 11.12
C ASP A 107 0.49 -19.35 10.33
N GLU A 108 -0.63 -20.00 10.04
CA GLU A 108 -0.65 -21.24 9.26
C GLU A 108 -0.21 -21.03 7.80
N LEU A 109 -0.57 -19.90 7.19
CA LEU A 109 -0.11 -19.55 5.85
C LEU A 109 1.39 -19.27 5.84
N LEU A 110 1.90 -18.58 6.86
CA LEU A 110 3.33 -18.33 7.01
C LEU A 110 4.12 -19.64 7.14
N ALA A 111 3.61 -20.60 7.92
CA ALA A 111 4.21 -21.93 8.04
C ALA A 111 4.27 -22.71 6.71
N ARG A 112 3.41 -22.34 5.75
CA ARG A 112 3.38 -22.88 4.39
C ARG A 112 4.14 -22.01 3.36
N GLY A 113 4.86 -20.98 3.82
CA GLY A 113 5.64 -20.08 2.96
C GLY A 113 4.81 -18.96 2.32
N ILE A 114 3.59 -18.71 2.76
CA ILE A 114 2.72 -17.64 2.26
C ILE A 114 2.63 -16.54 3.30
N TYR A 115 3.28 -15.39 3.02
CA TYR A 115 3.26 -14.25 3.92
C TYR A 115 2.03 -13.40 3.70
N VAL A 116 1.18 -13.30 4.72
CA VAL A 116 0.02 -12.40 4.80
C VAL A 116 -0.04 -11.77 6.19
N ILE A 117 -0.76 -10.66 6.31
CA ILE A 117 -0.95 -9.96 7.59
C ILE A 117 -2.40 -10.05 8.00
N GLY A 118 -2.65 -10.47 9.25
CA GLY A 118 -3.94 -10.38 9.90
C GLY A 118 -4.23 -8.95 10.37
N PHE A 119 -5.42 -8.46 10.06
CA PHE A 119 -5.93 -7.15 10.52
C PHE A 119 -7.17 -7.37 11.37
N SER A 120 -7.16 -6.80 12.58
CA SER A 120 -8.28 -6.81 13.52
C SER A 120 -8.46 -5.44 14.16
N TYR A 121 -9.46 -5.29 15.00
CA TYR A 121 -9.62 -4.07 15.79
C TYR A 121 -8.35 -3.77 16.62
N PRO A 122 -7.91 -2.50 16.74
CA PRO A 122 -8.55 -1.27 16.27
C PRO A 122 -8.21 -0.85 14.83
N VAL A 123 -7.37 -1.59 14.11
CA VAL A 123 -6.94 -1.25 12.74
C VAL A 123 -8.10 -1.35 11.74
N VAL A 124 -9.01 -2.28 11.99
CA VAL A 124 -10.28 -2.42 11.27
C VAL A 124 -11.43 -2.50 12.27
N PRO A 125 -12.69 -2.18 11.91
CA PRO A 125 -13.82 -2.28 12.82
C PRO A 125 -14.01 -3.68 13.39
N HIS A 126 -14.66 -3.77 14.56
CA HIS A 126 -15.07 -5.06 15.14
C HIS A 126 -15.88 -5.89 14.12
N GLY A 127 -15.68 -7.20 14.12
CA GLY A 127 -16.35 -8.13 13.21
C GLY A 127 -15.89 -8.03 11.74
N GLN A 128 -14.86 -7.24 11.44
CA GLN A 128 -14.31 -7.06 10.10
C GLN A 128 -12.85 -7.50 9.98
N ALA A 129 -12.42 -8.43 10.82
CA ALA A 129 -11.09 -8.99 10.74
C ALA A 129 -10.87 -9.66 9.36
N ARG A 130 -9.66 -9.56 8.86
CA ARG A 130 -9.27 -10.01 7.53
C ARG A 130 -7.79 -10.33 7.47
N ILE A 131 -7.40 -11.16 6.52
CA ILE A 131 -6.00 -11.23 6.06
C ILE A 131 -5.84 -10.45 4.75
N ARG A 132 -4.60 -10.02 4.48
CA ARG A 132 -4.32 -9.21 3.29
C ARG A 132 -2.96 -9.57 2.71
#